data_0595d93613812841022de4d7210001b9
#
_entry.id   0595d93613812841022de4d7210001b9
#
_cell.length_a   1.000
_cell.length_b   1.000
_cell.length_c   1.000
_cell.angle_alpha   90.00
_cell.angle_beta   90.00
_cell.angle_gamma   90.00
#
_symmetry.space_group_name_H-M   'P 1'
#
loop_
_entity.id
_entity.type
_entity.pdbx_description
1 polymer ?
#
loop_
_entity_poly.entity_id
_entity_poly.type
_entity_poly.pdbx_seq_one_letter_code
_entity_poly.pdbx_strand_id
1 'polypeptide(L)'
;MTLPATGGLPEGPPVRTRIGLIAPFDLALDDELARWIPDGVSLHAARTPRLPGPVDLNLVERLNDHDQILACIGELGAIEPAAYAYACTAASFVDGITGEHALAEAIRLAAGVPAVTTSGALLAALTALEVRTVAVAAPYDIVITERLVRFLAEAAITVTGYGSLGLTSRIWEVPYRTTAELIRRLPGTGAEAVLLACTNLSSYDLIAPLEAELGVPVVSANQATVWAALRLIGRRAVGPGQALVERT
;
A
#
# COMPACT_ATOMS: atom_id res chain seq x y z
N MET A 1 -1.33 18.17 -55.94
CA MET A 1 -1.63 18.16 -54.47
C MET A 1 -1.22 16.79 -53.99
N THR A 2 0.03 16.67 -53.58
CA THR A 2 0.63 15.42 -53.04
C THR A 2 0.14 15.23 -51.63
N LEU A 3 -0.58 14.13 -51.38
CA LEU A 3 -0.92 13.72 -50.02
C LEU A 3 0.35 13.53 -49.21
N PRO A 4 0.40 14.01 -47.93
CA PRO A 4 1.54 13.73 -47.06
C PRO A 4 1.71 12.23 -46.93
N ALA A 5 2.98 11.77 -46.92
CA ALA A 5 3.33 10.39 -46.66
C ALA A 5 2.63 9.94 -45.37
N THR A 6 1.83 8.92 -45.45
CA THR A 6 1.19 8.26 -44.33
C THR A 6 2.34 7.69 -43.44
N GLY A 7 2.72 8.42 -42.42
CA GLY A 7 3.49 7.81 -41.34
C GLY A 7 2.73 6.58 -40.90
N GLY A 8 3.36 5.40 -40.94
CA GLY A 8 2.71 4.13 -40.65
C GLY A 8 1.99 4.21 -39.31
N LEU A 9 0.74 3.76 -39.27
CA LEU A 9 0.02 3.63 -38.00
C LEU A 9 0.83 2.68 -37.07
N PRO A 10 0.84 2.91 -35.78
CA PRO A 10 1.45 1.99 -34.84
C PRO A 10 0.77 0.60 -34.95
N GLU A 11 1.55 -0.46 -34.81
CA GLU A 11 1.07 -1.85 -35.00
C GLU A 11 -0.03 -2.30 -34.03
N GLY A 12 -0.40 -1.49 -33.04
CA GLY A 12 -1.50 -1.77 -32.12
C GLY A 12 -1.30 -1.09 -30.76
N PRO A 13 -2.23 -1.30 -29.82
CA PRO A 13 -2.08 -0.80 -28.49
C PRO A 13 -0.90 -1.49 -27.80
N PRO A 14 -0.13 -0.80 -26.93
CA PRO A 14 0.95 -1.43 -26.17
C PRO A 14 0.41 -2.55 -25.27
N VAL A 15 1.05 -3.72 -25.33
CA VAL A 15 0.73 -4.80 -24.40
C VAL A 15 1.20 -4.40 -23.01
N ARG A 16 0.30 -4.50 -22.02
CA ARG A 16 0.60 -4.17 -20.62
C ARG A 16 0.44 -5.41 -19.74
N THR A 17 1.37 -5.60 -18.81
CA THR A 17 1.19 -6.54 -17.70
C THR A 17 0.21 -5.91 -16.71
N ARG A 18 -0.83 -6.64 -16.32
CA ARG A 18 -1.89 -6.12 -15.44
C ARG A 18 -1.68 -6.59 -14.01
N ILE A 19 -1.89 -5.68 -13.05
CA ILE A 19 -1.96 -5.98 -11.62
C ILE A 19 -3.41 -5.74 -11.19
N GLY A 20 -4.01 -6.73 -10.52
CA GLY A 20 -5.31 -6.59 -9.88
C GLY A 20 -5.14 -5.96 -8.49
N LEU A 21 -5.84 -4.88 -8.24
CA LEU A 21 -5.89 -4.22 -6.93
C LEU A 21 -7.24 -4.47 -6.28
N ILE A 22 -7.24 -5.21 -5.19
CA ILE A 22 -8.42 -5.35 -4.35
C ILE A 22 -8.38 -4.20 -3.34
N ALA A 23 -9.32 -3.27 -3.45
CA ALA A 23 -9.34 -2.04 -2.67
C ALA A 23 -10.51 -2.03 -1.68
N PRO A 24 -10.38 -1.44 -0.48
CA PRO A 24 -11.54 -1.15 0.34
C PRO A 24 -12.47 -0.16 -0.39
N PHE A 25 -13.76 -0.20 -0.04
CA PHE A 25 -14.80 0.59 -0.70
C PHE A 25 -14.52 2.10 -0.70
N ASP A 26 -13.76 2.59 0.27
CA ASP A 26 -13.47 4.01 0.50
C ASP A 26 -12.11 4.46 -0.02
N LEU A 27 -11.33 3.60 -0.68
CA LEU A 27 -10.05 4.01 -1.26
C LEU A 27 -10.26 5.13 -2.28
N ALA A 28 -9.57 6.26 -2.07
CA ALA A 28 -9.72 7.46 -2.88
C ALA A 28 -8.40 7.93 -3.53
N LEU A 29 -7.33 7.13 -3.46
CA LEU A 29 -5.97 7.49 -3.91
C LEU A 29 -5.48 6.60 -5.07
N ASP A 30 -6.38 6.25 -5.99
CA ASP A 30 -6.02 5.43 -7.17
C ASP A 30 -4.96 6.11 -8.04
N ASP A 31 -5.06 7.41 -8.19
CA ASP A 31 -4.10 8.24 -8.93
C ASP A 31 -2.73 8.28 -8.27
N GLU A 32 -2.67 8.31 -6.93
CA GLU A 32 -1.40 8.23 -6.21
C GLU A 32 -0.73 6.87 -6.42
N LEU A 33 -1.49 5.77 -6.28
CA LEU A 33 -0.97 4.42 -6.50
C LEU A 33 -0.38 4.24 -7.91
N ALA A 34 -1.03 4.83 -8.92
CA ALA A 34 -0.57 4.79 -10.30
C ALA A 34 0.79 5.48 -10.53
N ARG A 35 1.19 6.41 -9.67
CA ARG A 35 2.45 7.16 -9.80
C ARG A 35 3.70 6.30 -9.64
N TRP A 36 3.60 5.15 -8.95
CA TRP A 36 4.72 4.19 -8.83
C TRP A 36 4.76 3.15 -9.94
N ILE A 37 3.75 3.12 -10.82
CA ILE A 37 3.66 2.12 -11.88
C ILE A 37 4.56 2.50 -13.07
N PRO A 38 5.47 1.62 -13.50
CA PRO A 38 6.32 1.87 -14.65
C PRO A 38 5.58 1.67 -15.97
N ASP A 39 6.15 2.15 -17.05
CA ASP A 39 5.66 1.87 -18.41
C ASP A 39 5.55 0.36 -18.66
N GLY A 40 4.51 -0.04 -19.42
CA GLY A 40 4.24 -1.44 -19.73
C GLY A 40 3.51 -2.22 -18.62
N VAL A 41 3.15 -1.56 -17.51
CA VAL A 41 2.29 -2.13 -16.47
C VAL A 41 1.02 -1.29 -16.33
N SER A 42 -0.08 -1.89 -15.89
CA SER A 42 -1.32 -1.19 -15.55
C SER A 42 -1.92 -1.76 -14.28
N LEU A 43 -2.51 -0.88 -13.46
CA LEU A 43 -3.20 -1.21 -12.23
C LEU A 43 -4.71 -1.15 -12.47
N HIS A 44 -5.44 -2.17 -12.05
CA HIS A 44 -6.88 -2.28 -12.21
C HIS A 44 -7.52 -2.62 -10.87
N ALA A 45 -8.47 -1.79 -10.41
CA ALA A 45 -9.06 -1.91 -9.08
C ALA A 45 -10.49 -2.47 -9.13
N ALA A 46 -10.78 -3.43 -8.25
CA ALA A 46 -12.12 -3.76 -7.79
C ALA A 46 -12.25 -3.39 -6.31
N ARG A 47 -13.42 -2.95 -5.90
CA ARG A 47 -13.66 -2.52 -4.52
C ARG A 47 -14.55 -3.49 -3.77
N THR A 48 -14.22 -3.71 -2.49
CA THR A 48 -15.12 -4.43 -1.58
C THR A 48 -16.45 -3.68 -1.44
N PRO A 49 -17.54 -4.37 -1.09
CA PRO A 49 -18.83 -3.74 -0.87
C PRO A 49 -18.76 -2.64 0.20
N ARG A 50 -19.57 -1.60 0.01
CA ARG A 50 -19.63 -0.49 0.96
C ARG A 50 -20.13 -0.94 2.33
N LEU A 51 -19.33 -0.64 3.37
CA LEU A 51 -19.70 -0.82 4.77
C LEU A 51 -20.02 0.55 5.40
N PRO A 52 -21.17 0.70 6.07
CA PRO A 52 -21.47 1.95 6.78
C PRO A 52 -20.74 1.99 8.13
N GLY A 53 -20.39 3.19 8.56
CA GLY A 53 -19.82 3.46 9.88
C GLY A 53 -18.53 4.28 9.84
N PRO A 54 -18.03 4.67 11.00
CA PRO A 54 -16.73 5.30 11.15
C PRO A 54 -15.62 4.29 10.91
N VAL A 55 -14.42 4.76 10.57
CA VAL A 55 -13.20 3.94 10.52
C VAL A 55 -12.74 3.69 11.96
N ASP A 56 -13.30 2.66 12.56
CA ASP A 56 -12.96 2.13 13.88
C ASP A 56 -12.58 0.66 13.77
N LEU A 57 -12.21 0.04 14.89
CA LEU A 57 -11.79 -1.36 14.90
C LEU A 57 -12.89 -2.29 14.37
N ASN A 58 -14.17 -2.04 14.68
CA ASN A 58 -15.27 -2.86 14.21
C ASN A 58 -15.40 -2.82 12.68
N LEU A 59 -15.28 -1.63 12.07
CA LEU A 59 -15.28 -1.51 10.61
C LEU A 59 -14.08 -2.24 10.00
N VAL A 60 -12.89 -2.12 10.60
CA VAL A 60 -11.66 -2.77 10.13
C VAL A 60 -11.78 -4.30 10.16
N GLU A 61 -12.34 -4.87 11.24
CA GLU A 61 -12.61 -6.31 11.36
C GLU A 61 -13.58 -6.79 10.28
N ARG A 62 -14.63 -6.01 9.98
CA ARG A 62 -15.60 -6.31 8.92
C ARG A 62 -15.01 -6.14 7.51
N LEU A 63 -14.03 -5.29 7.31
CA LEU A 63 -13.29 -5.16 6.05
C LEU A 63 -12.36 -6.37 5.79
N ASN A 64 -12.03 -7.14 6.81
CA ASN A 64 -11.26 -8.38 6.68
C ASN A 64 -12.14 -9.60 6.36
N ASP A 65 -13.31 -9.38 5.79
CA ASP A 65 -14.20 -10.44 5.28
C ASP A 65 -13.59 -11.05 4.00
N HIS A 66 -13.05 -12.25 4.14
CA HIS A 66 -12.40 -12.97 3.04
C HIS A 66 -13.34 -13.21 1.85
N ASP A 67 -14.62 -13.50 2.06
CA ASP A 67 -15.57 -13.75 0.96
C ASP A 67 -15.74 -12.50 0.09
N GLN A 68 -15.84 -11.33 0.70
CA GLN A 68 -15.93 -10.06 -0.02
C GLN A 68 -14.64 -9.70 -0.75
N ILE A 69 -13.48 -9.98 -0.14
CA ILE A 69 -12.17 -9.77 -0.76
C ILE A 69 -12.00 -10.70 -1.96
N LEU A 70 -12.34 -11.98 -1.82
CA LEU A 70 -12.22 -12.98 -2.89
C LEU A 70 -13.20 -12.73 -4.03
N ALA A 71 -14.38 -12.15 -3.78
CA ALA A 71 -15.32 -11.74 -4.84
C ALA A 71 -14.69 -10.75 -5.82
N CYS A 72 -13.85 -9.83 -5.34
CA CYS A 72 -13.12 -8.88 -6.20
C CYS A 72 -12.16 -9.59 -7.18
N ILE A 73 -11.65 -10.77 -6.83
CA ILE A 73 -10.80 -11.56 -7.73
C ILE A 73 -11.61 -12.05 -8.94
N GLY A 74 -12.86 -12.48 -8.71
CA GLY A 74 -13.76 -12.89 -9.79
C GLY A 74 -14.03 -11.76 -10.79
N GLU A 75 -14.21 -10.54 -10.30
CA GLU A 75 -14.42 -9.35 -11.16
C GLU A 75 -13.17 -9.00 -11.96
N LEU A 76 -12.01 -9.00 -11.32
CA LEU A 76 -10.72 -8.68 -11.96
C LEU A 76 -10.19 -9.82 -12.83
N GLY A 77 -10.63 -11.06 -12.62
CA GLY A 77 -10.16 -12.23 -13.34
C GLY A 77 -10.36 -12.14 -14.85
N ALA A 78 -11.41 -11.44 -15.29
CA ALA A 78 -11.70 -11.24 -16.71
C ALA A 78 -10.59 -10.53 -17.51
N ILE A 79 -9.71 -9.80 -16.82
CA ILE A 79 -8.57 -9.10 -17.46
C ILE A 79 -7.23 -9.83 -17.26
N GLU A 80 -7.24 -11.02 -16.65
CA GLU A 80 -6.08 -11.88 -16.45
C GLU A 80 -4.89 -11.14 -15.78
N PRO A 81 -5.02 -10.65 -14.53
CA PRO A 81 -3.92 -10.02 -13.84
C PRO A 81 -2.77 -11.02 -13.59
N ALA A 82 -1.53 -10.57 -13.71
CA ALA A 82 -0.34 -11.37 -13.44
C ALA A 82 -0.01 -11.47 -11.93
N ALA A 83 -0.57 -10.58 -11.12
CA ALA A 83 -0.50 -10.59 -9.66
C ALA A 83 -1.65 -9.79 -9.07
N TYR A 84 -1.94 -10.02 -7.78
CA TYR A 84 -2.91 -9.26 -7.00
C TYR A 84 -2.28 -8.56 -5.80
N ALA A 85 -2.82 -7.39 -5.45
CA ALA A 85 -2.52 -6.69 -4.21
C ALA A 85 -3.81 -6.34 -3.47
N TYR A 86 -3.89 -6.63 -2.16
CA TYR A 86 -4.96 -6.16 -1.29
C TYR A 86 -4.54 -4.85 -0.63
N ALA A 87 -5.11 -3.74 -1.10
CA ALA A 87 -4.74 -2.38 -0.73
C ALA A 87 -5.54 -1.86 0.47
N CYS A 88 -5.50 -2.59 1.58
CA CYS A 88 -6.07 -2.15 2.86
C CYS A 88 -5.10 -2.47 4.01
N THR A 89 -4.46 -1.44 4.55
CA THR A 89 -3.49 -1.62 5.63
C THR A 89 -4.17 -2.22 6.87
N ALA A 90 -5.19 -1.54 7.40
CA ALA A 90 -5.79 -1.91 8.67
C ALA A 90 -6.42 -3.31 8.64
N ALA A 91 -7.21 -3.63 7.63
CA ALA A 91 -7.81 -4.95 7.51
C ALA A 91 -6.77 -6.06 7.31
N SER A 92 -5.62 -5.79 6.68
CA SER A 92 -4.60 -6.82 6.47
C SER A 92 -3.73 -7.11 7.70
N PHE A 93 -3.73 -6.26 8.75
CA PHE A 93 -3.00 -6.54 9.99
C PHE A 93 -3.90 -6.88 11.19
N VAL A 94 -5.22 -6.68 11.09
CA VAL A 94 -6.12 -6.72 12.25
C VAL A 94 -6.09 -8.04 13.01
N ASP A 95 -5.90 -9.16 12.31
CA ASP A 95 -5.82 -10.50 12.89
C ASP A 95 -4.37 -10.98 13.13
N GLY A 96 -3.43 -10.03 13.21
CA GLY A 96 -2.01 -10.33 13.45
C GLY A 96 -1.31 -10.99 12.28
N ILE A 97 -0.09 -11.46 12.49
CA ILE A 97 0.77 -12.01 11.44
C ILE A 97 0.19 -13.30 10.82
N THR A 98 -0.47 -14.13 11.64
CA THR A 98 -1.11 -15.35 11.17
C THR A 98 -2.30 -15.06 10.28
N GLY A 99 -3.12 -14.06 10.64
CA GLY A 99 -4.26 -13.61 9.82
C GLY A 99 -3.80 -13.01 8.50
N GLU A 100 -2.76 -12.19 8.51
CA GLU A 100 -2.15 -11.61 7.31
C GLU A 100 -1.70 -12.71 6.33
N HIS A 101 -0.95 -13.70 6.82
CA HIS A 101 -0.49 -14.82 5.99
C HIS A 101 -1.66 -15.66 5.45
N ALA A 102 -2.69 -15.89 6.26
CA ALA A 102 -3.88 -16.63 5.83
C ALA A 102 -4.64 -15.87 4.71
N LEU A 103 -4.77 -14.55 4.84
CA LEU A 103 -5.41 -13.71 3.83
C LEU A 103 -4.60 -13.69 2.53
N ALA A 104 -3.29 -13.47 2.59
CA ALA A 104 -2.41 -13.46 1.41
C ALA A 104 -2.48 -14.81 0.66
N GLU A 105 -2.47 -15.92 1.40
CA GLU A 105 -2.56 -17.26 0.83
C GLU A 105 -3.96 -17.53 0.24
N ALA A 106 -5.05 -17.09 0.88
CA ALA A 106 -6.39 -17.21 0.35
C ALA A 106 -6.55 -16.47 -1.00
N ILE A 107 -6.02 -15.24 -1.09
CA ILE A 107 -6.01 -14.48 -2.34
C ILE A 107 -5.19 -15.22 -3.41
N ARG A 108 -4.00 -15.69 -3.07
CA ARG A 108 -3.12 -16.41 -4.00
C ARG A 108 -3.77 -17.69 -4.54
N LEU A 109 -4.42 -18.48 -3.68
CA LEU A 109 -5.11 -19.70 -4.07
C LEU A 109 -6.31 -19.43 -4.98
N ALA A 110 -7.12 -18.44 -4.63
CA ALA A 110 -8.30 -18.06 -5.43
C ALA A 110 -7.93 -17.47 -6.78
N ALA A 111 -6.85 -16.70 -6.84
CA ALA A 111 -6.40 -16.02 -8.06
C ALA A 111 -5.56 -16.94 -8.97
N GLY A 112 -4.91 -17.96 -8.42
CA GLY A 112 -3.97 -18.80 -9.17
C GLY A 112 -2.67 -18.11 -9.60
N VAL A 113 -2.44 -16.88 -9.13
CA VAL A 113 -1.24 -16.07 -9.39
C VAL A 113 -0.72 -15.46 -8.08
N PRO A 114 0.52 -14.97 -8.05
CA PRO A 114 1.06 -14.34 -6.84
C PRO A 114 0.20 -13.21 -6.29
N ALA A 115 0.17 -13.08 -4.96
CA ALA A 115 -0.58 -12.04 -4.27
C ALA A 115 0.20 -11.48 -3.08
N VAL A 116 -0.12 -10.25 -2.70
CA VAL A 116 0.42 -9.57 -1.52
C VAL A 116 -0.67 -8.72 -0.85
N THR A 117 -0.62 -8.60 0.46
CA THR A 117 -1.39 -7.61 1.22
C THR A 117 -0.56 -6.37 1.48
N THR A 118 -1.19 -5.25 1.82
CA THR A 118 -0.45 -4.05 2.24
C THR A 118 0.43 -4.30 3.45
N SER A 119 -0.05 -5.03 4.46
CA SER A 119 0.75 -5.30 5.66
C SER A 119 1.92 -6.24 5.38
N GLY A 120 1.73 -7.28 4.56
CA GLY A 120 2.81 -8.12 4.07
C GLY A 120 3.82 -7.34 3.23
N ALA A 121 3.35 -6.40 2.39
CA ALA A 121 4.20 -5.51 1.61
C ALA A 121 5.05 -4.58 2.50
N LEU A 122 4.48 -4.04 3.59
CA LEU A 122 5.23 -3.25 4.57
C LEU A 122 6.35 -4.06 5.20
N LEU A 123 6.09 -5.30 5.64
CA LEU A 123 7.13 -6.18 6.19
C LEU A 123 8.21 -6.52 5.16
N ALA A 124 7.82 -6.80 3.91
CA ALA A 124 8.76 -7.05 2.82
C ALA A 124 9.63 -5.82 2.50
N ALA A 125 9.04 -4.61 2.55
CA ALA A 125 9.76 -3.35 2.37
C ALA A 125 10.79 -3.11 3.48
N LEU A 126 10.41 -3.29 4.75
CA LEU A 126 11.33 -3.16 5.89
C LEU A 126 12.47 -4.19 5.80
N THR A 127 12.17 -5.42 5.38
CA THR A 127 13.17 -6.46 5.16
C THR A 127 14.16 -6.06 4.04
N ALA A 128 13.65 -5.53 2.92
CA ALA A 128 14.49 -5.10 1.80
C ALA A 128 15.39 -3.91 2.15
N LEU A 129 14.95 -3.06 3.06
CA LEU A 129 15.72 -1.94 3.60
C LEU A 129 16.64 -2.35 4.76
N GLU A 130 16.60 -3.62 5.20
CA GLU A 130 17.34 -4.16 6.36
C GLU A 130 16.98 -3.43 7.67
N VAL A 131 15.74 -2.92 7.79
CA VAL A 131 15.21 -2.17 8.93
C VAL A 131 14.58 -3.13 9.93
N ARG A 132 14.88 -2.93 11.22
CA ARG A 132 14.29 -3.66 12.33
C ARG A 132 13.65 -2.78 13.40
N THR A 133 13.90 -1.47 13.34
CA THR A 133 13.33 -0.50 14.27
C THR A 133 12.63 0.61 13.50
N VAL A 134 11.37 0.90 13.85
CA VAL A 134 10.57 1.91 13.14
C VAL A 134 9.89 2.87 14.10
N ALA A 135 9.67 4.11 13.63
CA ALA A 135 8.68 5.00 14.20
C ALA A 135 7.41 4.95 13.31
N VAL A 136 6.23 4.87 13.93
CA VAL A 136 4.96 4.68 13.20
C VAL A 136 4.11 5.94 13.24
N ALA A 137 3.72 6.43 12.07
CA ALA A 137 2.71 7.47 11.89
C ALA A 137 1.45 6.87 11.26
N ALA A 138 0.29 7.07 11.90
CA ALA A 138 -0.99 6.54 11.45
C ALA A 138 -2.09 7.60 11.50
N PRO A 139 -3.04 7.61 10.54
CA PRO A 139 -4.18 8.51 10.61
C PRO A 139 -5.28 8.03 11.55
N TYR A 140 -5.32 6.75 11.88
CA TYR A 140 -6.37 6.06 12.64
C TYR A 140 -6.49 6.59 14.08
N ASP A 141 -7.50 6.10 14.79
CA ASP A 141 -7.56 6.20 16.24
C ASP A 141 -6.42 5.40 16.92
N ILE A 142 -6.30 5.58 18.23
CA ILE A 142 -5.23 4.94 19.00
C ILE A 142 -5.38 3.43 19.04
N VAL A 143 -6.61 2.90 19.04
CA VAL A 143 -6.88 1.46 19.15
C VAL A 143 -6.37 0.70 17.93
N ILE A 144 -6.67 1.21 16.72
CA ILE A 144 -6.17 0.64 15.46
C ILE A 144 -4.65 0.81 15.36
N THR A 145 -4.12 1.97 15.79
CA THR A 145 -2.68 2.22 15.77
C THR A 145 -1.92 1.24 16.66
N GLU A 146 -2.41 0.96 17.87
CA GLU A 146 -1.81 -0.02 18.78
C GLU A 146 -1.94 -1.47 18.26
N ARG A 147 -2.97 -1.76 17.46
CA ARG A 147 -3.06 -3.05 16.79
C ARG A 147 -1.94 -3.21 15.75
N LEU A 148 -1.65 -2.16 14.97
CA LEU A 148 -0.50 -2.13 14.06
C LEU A 148 0.84 -2.32 14.81
N VAL A 149 1.02 -1.65 15.93
CA VAL A 149 2.23 -1.81 16.77
C VAL A 149 2.40 -3.27 17.21
N ARG A 150 1.32 -3.93 17.63
CA ARG A 150 1.35 -5.37 17.99
C ARG A 150 1.69 -6.25 16.79
N PHE A 151 1.07 -6.01 15.64
CA PHE A 151 1.38 -6.73 14.40
C PHE A 151 2.86 -6.64 14.03
N LEU A 152 3.45 -5.45 14.12
CA LEU A 152 4.89 -5.25 13.86
C LEU A 152 5.76 -5.99 14.86
N ALA A 153 5.38 -6.00 16.15
CA ALA A 153 6.10 -6.74 17.18
C ALA A 153 6.04 -8.27 16.94
N GLU A 154 4.90 -8.82 16.51
CA GLU A 154 4.77 -10.22 16.09
C GLU A 154 5.71 -10.58 14.95
N ALA A 155 6.01 -9.63 14.05
CA ALA A 155 6.96 -9.75 12.94
C ALA A 155 8.42 -9.44 13.36
N ALA A 156 8.72 -9.34 14.66
CA ALA A 156 10.02 -8.98 15.20
C ALA A 156 10.55 -7.60 14.75
N ILE A 157 9.65 -6.67 14.44
CA ILE A 157 9.96 -5.26 14.21
C ILE A 157 9.70 -4.47 15.50
N THR A 158 10.71 -3.77 15.97
CA THR A 158 10.60 -2.93 17.18
C THR A 158 10.03 -1.56 16.81
N VAL A 159 8.93 -1.16 17.45
CA VAL A 159 8.38 0.19 17.32
C VAL A 159 8.98 1.07 18.41
N THR A 160 9.81 2.04 18.03
CA THR A 160 10.49 2.96 18.97
C THR A 160 9.59 4.10 19.43
N GLY A 161 8.57 4.41 18.66
CA GLY A 161 7.56 5.41 18.97
C GLY A 161 6.46 5.41 17.92
N TYR A 162 5.27 5.87 18.31
CA TYR A 162 4.15 5.98 17.38
C TYR A 162 3.29 7.19 17.69
N GLY A 163 2.59 7.64 16.66
CA GLY A 163 1.62 8.74 16.75
C GLY A 163 0.44 8.51 15.83
N SER A 164 -0.71 9.06 16.22
CA SER A 164 -1.95 8.96 15.48
C SER A 164 -2.64 10.31 15.31
N LEU A 165 -3.44 10.46 14.23
CA LEU A 165 -4.27 11.65 14.02
C LEU A 165 -5.67 11.50 14.64
N GLY A 166 -6.07 10.30 15.08
CA GLY A 166 -7.38 10.03 15.67
C GLY A 166 -8.56 10.15 14.70
N LEU A 167 -8.33 9.95 13.39
CA LEU A 167 -9.35 10.13 12.37
C LEU A 167 -10.20 8.86 12.21
N THR A 168 -11.50 9.08 12.02
CA THR A 168 -12.50 8.02 11.79
C THR A 168 -13.19 8.14 10.43
N SER A 169 -12.78 9.09 9.59
CA SER A 169 -13.33 9.29 8.24
C SER A 169 -12.46 10.26 7.44
N ARG A 170 -12.69 10.32 6.12
CA ARG A 170 -12.11 11.30 5.18
C ARG A 170 -10.58 11.41 5.28
N ILE A 171 -9.90 10.30 5.50
CA ILE A 171 -8.44 10.28 5.66
C ILE A 171 -7.73 10.82 4.41
N TRP A 172 -8.31 10.63 3.22
CA TRP A 172 -7.78 11.14 1.94
C TRP A 172 -7.71 12.67 1.85
N GLU A 173 -8.34 13.40 2.77
CA GLU A 173 -8.31 14.87 2.81
C GLU A 173 -7.21 15.42 3.73
N VAL A 174 -6.45 14.55 4.40
CA VAL A 174 -5.36 14.99 5.28
C VAL A 174 -4.29 15.72 4.48
N PRO A 175 -4.03 17.00 4.80
CA PRO A 175 -2.98 17.75 4.10
C PRO A 175 -1.59 17.15 4.37
N TYR A 176 -0.72 17.19 3.39
CA TYR A 176 0.68 16.77 3.53
C TYR A 176 1.37 17.39 4.73
N ARG A 177 1.12 18.66 5.01
CA ARG A 177 1.65 19.37 6.19
C ARG A 177 1.30 18.65 7.49
N THR A 178 0.04 18.24 7.66
CA THR A 178 -0.43 17.53 8.85
C THR A 178 0.30 16.20 9.04
N THR A 179 0.47 15.44 7.96
CA THR A 179 1.22 14.17 7.99
C THR A 179 2.70 14.41 8.33
N ALA A 180 3.32 15.42 7.71
CA ALA A 180 4.71 15.76 8.00
C ALA A 180 4.91 16.23 9.45
N GLU A 181 3.99 17.03 9.99
CA GLU A 181 4.01 17.46 11.39
C GLU A 181 3.82 16.29 12.36
N LEU A 182 2.95 15.33 12.04
CA LEU A 182 2.82 14.11 12.83
C LEU A 182 4.15 13.36 12.90
N ILE A 183 4.79 13.13 11.75
CA ILE A 183 6.08 12.42 11.66
C ILE A 183 7.16 13.14 12.47
N ARG A 184 7.28 14.47 12.36
CA ARG A 184 8.27 15.27 13.11
C ARG A 184 8.08 15.25 14.62
N ARG A 185 6.86 14.98 15.08
CA ARG A 185 6.51 14.91 16.52
C ARG A 185 6.56 13.50 17.08
N LEU A 186 6.89 12.48 16.27
CA LEU A 186 6.94 11.12 16.76
C LEU A 186 7.94 11.01 17.92
N PRO A 187 7.53 10.43 19.06
CA PRO A 187 8.49 10.07 20.07
C PRO A 187 9.35 8.91 19.54
N GLY A 188 10.61 8.93 19.81
CA GLY A 188 11.47 7.80 19.45
C GLY A 188 12.74 8.26 18.75
N THR A 189 13.82 8.22 19.49
CA THR A 189 15.19 8.30 18.96
C THR A 189 15.64 6.91 18.54
N GLY A 190 16.35 6.81 17.42
CA GLY A 190 16.95 5.55 16.99
C GLY A 190 16.05 4.67 16.10
N ALA A 191 14.97 5.19 15.55
CA ALA A 191 14.25 4.51 14.47
C ALA A 191 15.12 4.50 13.21
N GLU A 192 15.23 3.32 12.58
CA GLU A 192 15.95 3.13 11.31
C GLU A 192 15.09 3.51 10.10
N ALA A 193 13.76 3.61 10.28
CA ALA A 193 12.83 4.10 9.28
C ALA A 193 11.56 4.67 9.94
N VAL A 194 10.82 5.49 9.18
CA VAL A 194 9.45 5.88 9.49
C VAL A 194 8.48 5.04 8.67
N LEU A 195 7.51 4.42 9.32
CA LEU A 195 6.42 3.71 8.68
C LEU A 195 5.16 4.60 8.70
N LEU A 196 4.66 4.93 7.50
CA LEU A 196 3.44 5.71 7.31
C LEU A 196 2.29 4.79 6.91
N ALA A 197 1.39 4.55 7.84
CA ALA A 197 0.26 3.64 7.66
C ALA A 197 -0.92 4.28 6.94
N CYS A 198 -1.77 3.43 6.37
CA CYS A 198 -3.01 3.74 5.66
C CYS A 198 -2.87 4.02 4.16
N THR A 199 -3.59 3.21 3.38
CA THR A 199 -3.67 3.37 1.92
C THR A 199 -4.52 4.57 1.49
N ASN A 200 -5.29 5.16 2.41
CA ASN A 200 -6.02 6.41 2.17
C ASN A 200 -5.28 7.67 2.67
N LEU A 201 -4.03 7.55 3.11
CA LEU A 201 -3.22 8.70 3.51
C LEU A 201 -2.22 9.04 2.39
N SER A 202 -2.40 10.20 1.75
CA SER A 202 -1.52 10.65 0.67
C SER A 202 -0.07 10.78 1.14
N SER A 203 0.86 10.27 0.34
CA SER A 203 2.26 10.11 0.76
C SER A 203 3.31 10.35 -0.32
N TYR A 204 2.98 10.17 -1.59
CA TYR A 204 3.97 10.14 -2.67
C TYR A 204 4.96 11.33 -2.64
N ASP A 205 4.43 12.55 -2.56
CA ASP A 205 5.24 13.77 -2.59
C ASP A 205 5.90 14.12 -1.24
N LEU A 206 5.56 13.35 -0.16
CA LEU A 206 6.18 13.51 1.15
C LEU A 206 7.44 12.67 1.33
N ILE A 207 7.53 11.51 0.67
CA ILE A 207 8.54 10.50 0.96
C ILE A 207 9.95 11.09 0.77
N ALA A 208 10.33 11.46 -0.44
CA ALA A 208 11.68 11.94 -0.72
C ALA A 208 12.08 13.19 0.10
N PRO A 209 11.23 14.22 0.26
CA PRO A 209 11.56 15.36 1.14
C PRO A 209 11.75 14.98 2.61
N LEU A 210 10.93 14.06 3.14
CA LEU A 210 11.06 13.63 4.54
C LEU A 210 12.29 12.73 4.74
N GLU A 211 12.61 11.85 3.81
CA GLU A 211 13.85 11.06 3.83
C GLU A 211 15.09 11.95 3.83
N ALA A 212 15.09 13.00 3.00
CA ALA A 212 16.17 13.98 2.99
C ALA A 212 16.29 14.78 4.30
N GLU A 213 15.16 15.08 4.95
CA GLU A 213 15.10 15.81 6.23
C GLU A 213 15.54 14.93 7.41
N LEU A 214 15.03 13.68 7.45
CA LEU A 214 15.18 12.79 8.60
C LEU A 214 16.45 11.93 8.54
N GLY A 215 17.02 11.75 7.36
CA GLY A 215 18.20 10.88 7.14
C GLY A 215 17.89 9.39 7.25
N VAL A 216 16.61 8.99 7.27
CA VAL A 216 16.15 7.60 7.31
C VAL A 216 15.06 7.36 6.28
N PRO A 217 14.86 6.11 5.80
CA PRO A 217 13.76 5.79 4.89
C PRO A 217 12.38 6.13 5.46
N VAL A 218 11.46 6.54 4.58
CA VAL A 218 10.03 6.71 4.88
C VAL A 218 9.25 5.72 4.02
N VAL A 219 8.70 4.70 4.65
CA VAL A 219 7.95 3.62 3.99
C VAL A 219 6.46 3.88 4.15
N SER A 220 5.76 4.22 3.07
CA SER A 220 4.32 4.38 3.10
C SER A 220 3.58 3.09 2.69
N ALA A 221 2.35 2.94 3.19
CA ALA A 221 1.48 1.83 2.84
C ALA A 221 1.25 1.73 1.32
N ASN A 222 0.99 2.85 0.65
CA ASN A 222 0.78 2.90 -0.80
C ASN A 222 2.03 2.51 -1.58
N GLN A 223 3.17 3.11 -1.24
CA GLN A 223 4.46 2.80 -1.85
C GLN A 223 4.81 1.32 -1.72
N ALA A 224 4.74 0.78 -0.50
CA ALA A 224 5.08 -0.62 -0.22
C ALA A 224 4.16 -1.59 -0.97
N THR A 225 2.85 -1.31 -1.02
CA THR A 225 1.87 -2.15 -1.74
C THR A 225 2.21 -2.24 -3.23
N VAL A 226 2.42 -1.11 -3.89
CA VAL A 226 2.73 -1.08 -5.33
C VAL A 226 4.10 -1.66 -5.60
N TRP A 227 5.11 -1.32 -4.79
CA TRP A 227 6.46 -1.86 -4.89
C TRP A 227 6.49 -3.38 -4.78
N ALA A 228 5.80 -3.96 -3.79
CA ALA A 228 5.75 -5.40 -3.60
C ALA A 228 4.98 -6.09 -4.74
N ALA A 229 3.84 -5.55 -5.16
CA ALA A 229 3.07 -6.10 -6.27
C ALA A 229 3.87 -6.13 -7.58
N LEU A 230 4.64 -5.08 -7.87
CA LEU A 230 5.53 -5.03 -9.04
C LEU A 230 6.65 -6.08 -8.96
N ARG A 231 7.22 -6.31 -7.79
CA ARG A 231 8.24 -7.36 -7.59
C ARG A 231 7.70 -8.76 -7.89
N LEU A 232 6.43 -9.05 -7.57
CA LEU A 232 5.79 -10.33 -7.89
C LEU A 232 5.77 -10.64 -9.39
N ILE A 233 5.79 -9.61 -10.23
CA ILE A 233 5.81 -9.73 -11.70
C ILE A 233 7.17 -9.38 -12.32
N GLY A 234 8.24 -9.32 -11.51
CA GLY A 234 9.59 -9.02 -11.97
C GLY A 234 9.77 -7.60 -12.50
N ARG A 235 8.99 -6.63 -12.01
CA ARG A 235 9.06 -5.22 -12.38
C ARG A 235 9.50 -4.36 -11.19
N ARG A 236 10.01 -3.16 -11.49
CA ARG A 236 10.45 -2.19 -10.50
C ARG A 236 9.49 -1.01 -10.46
N ALA A 237 9.18 -0.53 -9.25
CA ALA A 237 8.45 0.70 -9.07
C ALA A 237 9.26 1.91 -9.56
N VAL A 238 8.56 2.99 -9.91
CA VAL A 238 9.16 4.29 -10.21
C VAL A 238 8.84 5.28 -9.10
N GLY A 239 9.81 6.10 -8.71
CA GLY A 239 9.66 7.06 -7.60
C GLY A 239 11.01 7.70 -7.28
N PRO A 240 11.37 8.78 -7.99
CA PRO A 240 12.71 9.36 -7.88
C PRO A 240 13.00 9.83 -6.45
N GLY A 241 14.19 9.51 -5.96
CA GLY A 241 14.67 9.93 -4.65
C GLY A 241 14.00 9.23 -3.46
N GLN A 242 13.29 8.11 -3.68
CA GLN A 242 12.65 7.33 -2.63
C GLN A 242 13.47 6.06 -2.32
N ALA A 243 13.96 5.93 -1.11
CA ALA A 243 14.89 4.88 -0.70
C ALA A 243 14.39 3.45 -1.00
N LEU A 244 13.12 3.15 -0.75
CA LEU A 244 12.55 1.83 -1.03
C LEU A 244 12.54 1.50 -2.52
N VAL A 245 12.27 2.49 -3.39
CA VAL A 245 12.19 2.30 -4.84
C VAL A 245 13.59 2.08 -5.44
N GLU A 246 14.61 2.67 -4.85
CA GLU A 246 16.00 2.52 -5.27
C GLU A 246 16.61 1.17 -4.83
N ARG A 247 16.03 0.51 -3.83
CA ARG A 247 16.41 -0.84 -3.40
C ARG A 247 15.83 -1.89 -4.34
N THR A 248 16.67 -2.69 -4.90
CA THR A 248 16.34 -3.80 -5.82
C THR A 248 16.27 -5.13 -5.12
#